data_4f528d6d5bb8f1d4b4cdc9c29ca51394
#
_entry.id   4f528d6d5bb8f1d4b4cdc9c29ca51394
#
_cell.length_a   1.000
_cell.length_b   1.000
_cell.length_c   1.000
_cell.angle_alpha   90.00
_cell.angle_beta   90.00
_cell.angle_gamma   90.00
#
_symmetry.space_group_name_H-M   'P 1'
#
loop_
_entity.id
_entity.type
_entity.pdbx_description
1 polymer ?
#
loop_
_entity_poly.entity_id
_entity_poly.type
_entity_poly.pdbx_seq_one_letter_code
_entity_poly.pdbx_strand_id
1 'polypeptide(L)'
;MKSDKMMWATLAHLGSNMYGDENHRYVRDWLHLLSSPVMRVDKKLWVEYTNYLASLGLNTLIIDIGEALRYESHPELAVIDSWSREEMEKEIDRLHSVGFTEIIPKLNFGAGHDIWLKTYDHMLSSSVYKQVTADLIKEVCEVFKAKHMHLGMDEEDYRFQNENRRGLAIVRQGNGWWRDLYHLIDCVEKENARAWVWSDPIWYDPDNFVKKMPKSVVQCNWYYSPEFENPQNTGPDHDDRTYLECFELLDKHGYDQVPCGSNCYGAEENMVDLTKYCTERLTDEHLLGFLEAPWGFMRKTEKERFFRAADQLADSKNWFEATTKHN
;
A
#
# COMPACT_ATOMS: atom_id res chain seq x y z
N MET A 1 15.92 20.46 9.92
CA MET A 1 15.42 19.56 10.99
C MET A 1 14.24 18.69 10.58
N LYS A 2 13.54 18.93 9.44
CA LYS A 2 12.43 18.09 8.96
C LYS A 2 12.85 16.94 8.05
N SER A 3 13.87 17.11 7.23
CA SER A 3 14.32 16.07 6.29
C SER A 3 14.69 14.74 6.97
N ASP A 4 15.21 14.79 8.19
CA ASP A 4 15.65 13.60 8.94
C ASP A 4 14.49 12.73 9.47
N LYS A 5 13.26 13.25 9.42
CA LYS A 5 12.05 12.56 9.89
C LYS A 5 11.11 12.13 8.77
N MET A 6 11.36 12.59 7.54
CA MET A 6 10.52 12.26 6.39
C MET A 6 10.67 10.79 6.02
N MET A 7 9.55 10.14 5.76
CA MET A 7 9.50 8.78 5.22
C MET A 7 9.68 8.83 3.70
N TRP A 8 10.74 8.23 3.21
CA TRP A 8 10.95 7.97 1.78
C TRP A 8 10.67 6.49 1.55
N ALA A 9 9.41 6.21 1.25
CA ALA A 9 8.86 4.87 1.30
C ALA A 9 8.74 4.24 -0.09
N THR A 10 9.03 2.95 -0.17
CA THR A 10 8.74 2.13 -1.35
C THR A 10 7.84 0.96 -0.96
N LEU A 11 6.84 0.67 -1.79
CA LEU A 11 6.05 -0.54 -1.67
C LEU A 11 6.72 -1.69 -2.41
N ALA A 12 6.88 -2.83 -1.75
CA ALA A 12 7.38 -4.06 -2.36
C ALA A 12 6.49 -5.25 -2.01
N HIS A 13 6.17 -6.06 -3.01
CA HIS A 13 5.32 -7.23 -2.85
C HIS A 13 6.15 -8.48 -2.57
N LEU A 14 5.91 -9.13 -1.45
CA LEU A 14 6.24 -10.54 -1.20
C LEU A 14 5.05 -11.42 -1.55
N GLY A 15 3.85 -11.08 -1.06
CA GLY A 15 2.59 -11.66 -1.48
C GLY A 15 2.09 -11.03 -2.77
N SER A 16 1.34 -11.79 -3.53
CA SER A 16 0.87 -11.39 -4.86
C SER A 16 -0.51 -11.92 -5.23
N ASN A 17 -1.16 -12.66 -4.33
CA ASN A 17 -2.45 -13.27 -4.58
C ASN A 17 -3.59 -12.29 -4.26
N MET A 18 -3.80 -11.30 -5.13
CA MET A 18 -4.76 -10.24 -4.88
C MET A 18 -6.07 -10.39 -5.61
N TYR A 19 -6.06 -10.69 -6.93
CA TYR A 19 -7.22 -10.37 -7.78
C TYR A 19 -8.01 -11.54 -8.33
N GLY A 20 -7.54 -12.72 -8.39
CA GLY A 20 -8.28 -13.81 -8.99
C GLY A 20 -7.58 -15.14 -8.89
N ASP A 21 -8.32 -16.23 -9.12
CA ASP A 21 -7.71 -17.52 -9.18
C ASP A 21 -6.99 -17.74 -10.53
N GLU A 22 -6.10 -18.71 -10.56
CA GLU A 22 -5.25 -19.05 -11.71
C GLU A 22 -6.02 -19.40 -12.99
N ASN A 23 -7.34 -19.64 -12.92
CA ASN A 23 -8.21 -20.04 -14.01
C ASN A 23 -9.00 -18.86 -14.60
N HIS A 24 -8.82 -17.64 -14.14
CA HIS A 24 -9.62 -16.51 -14.57
C HIS A 24 -9.31 -16.10 -16.02
N ARG A 25 -10.25 -16.28 -16.94
CA ARG A 25 -10.09 -16.12 -18.39
C ARG A 25 -9.74 -14.71 -18.88
N TYR A 26 -9.96 -13.72 -18.07
CA TYR A 26 -9.92 -12.31 -18.49
C TYR A 26 -8.63 -11.57 -18.14
N VAL A 27 -7.71 -12.21 -17.46
CA VAL A 27 -6.49 -11.59 -16.93
C VAL A 27 -5.25 -12.02 -17.71
N ARG A 28 -5.38 -12.36 -18.98
CA ARG A 28 -4.24 -12.80 -19.81
C ARG A 28 -3.11 -11.78 -19.89
N ASP A 29 -3.45 -10.49 -19.90
CA ASP A 29 -2.48 -9.41 -19.99
C ASP A 29 -1.93 -9.00 -18.59
N TRP A 30 -2.56 -9.47 -17.51
CA TRP A 30 -2.25 -9.18 -16.13
C TRP A 30 -1.94 -10.46 -15.33
N LEU A 31 -1.20 -11.38 -15.90
CA LEU A 31 -0.85 -12.67 -15.28
C LEU A 31 -0.24 -12.52 -13.88
N HIS A 32 0.31 -11.36 -13.59
CA HIS A 32 0.83 -11.03 -12.29
C HIS A 32 -0.25 -10.88 -11.20
N LEU A 33 -1.49 -10.64 -11.58
CA LEU A 33 -2.58 -10.45 -10.64
C LEU A 33 -3.30 -11.77 -10.28
N LEU A 34 -3.01 -12.87 -10.98
CA LEU A 34 -3.59 -14.16 -10.67
C LEU A 34 -2.96 -14.79 -9.45
N SER A 35 -3.76 -15.45 -8.64
CA SER A 35 -3.24 -16.22 -7.50
C SER A 35 -2.34 -17.35 -7.96
N SER A 36 -1.39 -17.71 -7.11
CA SER A 36 -0.43 -18.79 -7.36
C SER A 36 -0.30 -19.65 -6.09
N PRO A 37 -0.21 -20.99 -6.25
CA PRO A 37 0.07 -21.86 -5.12
C PRO A 37 1.54 -21.81 -4.67
N VAL A 38 2.36 -21.02 -5.35
CA VAL A 38 3.80 -20.85 -5.06
C VAL A 38 4.12 -19.36 -4.94
N MET A 39 4.90 -18.99 -3.95
CA MET A 39 5.40 -17.62 -3.79
C MET A 39 6.25 -17.18 -4.99
N ARG A 40 5.97 -15.99 -5.54
CA ARG A 40 6.54 -15.53 -6.81
C ARG A 40 7.63 -14.48 -6.66
N VAL A 41 8.50 -14.64 -5.69
CA VAL A 41 9.60 -13.69 -5.40
C VAL A 41 10.94 -14.26 -5.81
N ASP A 42 11.72 -13.53 -6.63
CA ASP A 42 13.13 -13.80 -6.81
C ASP A 42 13.90 -13.26 -5.61
N LYS A 43 14.29 -14.15 -4.69
CA LYS A 43 14.99 -13.79 -3.44
C LYS A 43 16.32 -13.04 -3.69
N LYS A 44 16.99 -13.27 -4.83
CA LYS A 44 18.23 -12.57 -5.18
C LYS A 44 17.92 -11.13 -5.59
N LEU A 45 16.90 -10.95 -6.41
CA LEU A 45 16.46 -9.63 -6.82
C LEU A 45 15.91 -8.84 -5.61
N TRP A 46 15.19 -9.48 -4.70
CA TRP A 46 14.75 -8.87 -3.46
C TRP A 46 15.89 -8.28 -2.66
N VAL A 47 16.94 -9.06 -2.43
CA VAL A 47 18.13 -8.58 -1.70
C VAL A 47 18.86 -7.48 -2.47
N GLU A 48 19.01 -7.63 -3.77
CA GLU A 48 19.64 -6.62 -4.63
C GLU A 48 18.87 -5.30 -4.60
N TYR A 49 17.55 -5.36 -4.74
CA TYR A 49 16.69 -4.21 -4.76
C TYR A 49 16.64 -3.47 -3.41
N THR A 50 16.46 -4.21 -2.32
CA THR A 50 16.42 -3.59 -0.99
C THR A 50 17.75 -2.98 -0.58
N ASN A 51 18.88 -3.57 -0.97
CA ASN A 51 20.20 -2.96 -0.79
C ASN A 51 20.37 -1.70 -1.64
N TYR A 52 19.82 -1.69 -2.86
CA TYR A 52 19.84 -0.53 -3.74
C TYR A 52 19.05 0.63 -3.15
N LEU A 53 17.82 0.39 -2.70
CA LEU A 53 16.99 1.38 -2.00
C LEU A 53 17.74 2.02 -0.82
N ALA A 54 18.34 1.19 0.03
CA ALA A 54 19.11 1.65 1.16
C ALA A 54 20.34 2.48 0.75
N SER A 55 21.02 2.11 -0.35
CA SER A 55 22.18 2.86 -0.88
C SER A 55 21.81 4.26 -1.38
N LEU A 56 20.57 4.47 -1.81
CA LEU A 56 20.00 5.77 -2.18
C LEU A 56 19.53 6.59 -0.98
N GLY A 57 19.63 6.05 0.23
CA GLY A 57 19.18 6.69 1.47
C GLY A 57 17.66 6.72 1.62
N LEU A 58 16.95 5.81 0.94
CA LEU A 58 15.53 5.56 1.16
C LEU A 58 15.38 4.77 2.45
N ASN A 59 14.49 5.22 3.33
CA ASN A 59 14.52 4.84 4.75
C ASN A 59 13.31 4.01 5.21
N THR A 60 12.30 3.87 4.36
CA THR A 60 11.05 3.19 4.72
C THR A 60 10.69 2.16 3.65
N LEU A 61 10.36 0.96 4.08
CA LEU A 61 9.88 -0.11 3.19
C LEU A 61 8.52 -0.59 3.64
N ILE A 62 7.52 -0.50 2.75
CA ILE A 62 6.21 -1.12 2.95
C ILE A 62 6.25 -2.50 2.28
N ILE A 63 6.00 -3.56 3.04
CA ILE A 63 6.02 -4.92 2.54
C ILE A 63 4.59 -5.45 2.47
N ASP A 64 4.09 -5.67 1.25
CA ASP A 64 2.84 -6.39 1.05
C ASP A 64 3.08 -7.88 1.24
N ILE A 65 2.50 -8.45 2.31
CA ILE A 65 2.83 -9.78 2.78
C ILE A 65 1.88 -10.83 2.20
N GLY A 66 0.59 -10.59 2.31
CA GLY A 66 -0.43 -11.56 1.86
C GLY A 66 -0.11 -12.99 2.27
N GLU A 67 -0.06 -13.88 1.30
CA GLU A 67 0.24 -15.30 1.45
C GLU A 67 1.74 -15.63 1.64
N ALA A 68 2.62 -14.64 1.62
CA ALA A 68 4.06 -14.86 1.66
C ALA A 68 4.60 -15.21 3.05
N LEU A 69 3.85 -14.98 4.10
CA LEU A 69 4.17 -15.43 5.46
C LEU A 69 3.41 -16.72 5.79
N ARG A 70 4.08 -17.66 6.38
CA ARG A 70 3.47 -18.83 6.99
C ARG A 70 3.01 -18.46 8.39
N TYR A 71 1.76 -18.02 8.47
CA TYR A 71 1.15 -17.64 9.75
C TYR A 71 1.04 -18.84 10.67
N GLU A 72 1.41 -18.66 11.93
CA GLU A 72 1.23 -19.70 12.97
C GLU A 72 -0.25 -19.81 13.36
N SER A 73 -0.96 -18.66 13.37
CA SER A 73 -2.39 -18.60 13.66
C SER A 73 -3.26 -19.18 12.55
N HIS A 74 -2.84 -19.03 11.28
CA HIS A 74 -3.58 -19.43 10.08
C HIS A 74 -2.66 -20.08 9.03
N PRO A 75 -2.08 -21.26 9.30
CA PRO A 75 -1.12 -21.90 8.41
C PRO A 75 -1.70 -22.30 7.05
N GLU A 76 -3.03 -22.41 6.95
CA GLU A 76 -3.75 -22.70 5.71
C GLU A 76 -3.65 -21.60 4.65
N LEU A 77 -3.29 -20.37 5.03
CA LEU A 77 -3.13 -19.26 4.11
C LEU A 77 -1.82 -19.32 3.32
N ALA A 78 -0.83 -20.01 3.86
CA ALA A 78 0.48 -20.12 3.22
C ALA A 78 0.41 -20.81 1.86
N VAL A 79 1.34 -20.42 0.98
CA VAL A 79 1.62 -21.10 -0.29
C VAL A 79 2.99 -21.77 -0.23
N ILE A 80 3.34 -22.55 -1.26
CA ILE A 80 4.68 -23.15 -1.36
C ILE A 80 5.72 -22.04 -1.35
N ASP A 81 6.82 -22.23 -0.62
CA ASP A 81 7.92 -21.30 -0.43
C ASP A 81 7.60 -20.01 0.37
N SER A 82 6.40 -19.92 0.99
CA SER A 82 6.14 -18.86 1.99
C SER A 82 7.16 -18.90 3.10
N TRP A 83 7.58 -17.74 3.56
CA TRP A 83 8.58 -17.62 4.62
C TRP A 83 8.01 -18.00 5.98
N SER A 84 8.79 -18.68 6.78
CA SER A 84 8.45 -18.88 8.18
C SER A 84 8.56 -17.56 8.96
N ARG A 85 7.98 -17.53 10.16
CA ARG A 85 8.18 -16.43 11.10
C ARG A 85 9.65 -16.10 11.30
N GLU A 86 10.47 -17.10 11.56
CA GLU A 86 11.91 -16.95 11.78
C GLU A 86 12.66 -16.40 10.54
N GLU A 87 12.26 -16.82 9.33
CA GLU A 87 12.83 -16.28 8.09
C GLU A 87 12.45 -14.81 7.90
N MET A 88 11.21 -14.45 8.22
CA MET A 88 10.74 -13.06 8.13
C MET A 88 11.45 -12.18 9.17
N GLU A 89 11.56 -12.61 10.41
CA GLU A 89 12.29 -11.87 11.46
C GLU A 89 13.75 -11.64 11.09
N LYS A 90 14.44 -12.65 10.55
CA LYS A 90 15.82 -12.49 10.04
C LYS A 90 15.92 -11.49 8.90
N GLU A 91 14.94 -11.47 8.02
CA GLU A 91 14.92 -10.52 6.91
C GLU A 91 14.66 -9.08 7.41
N ILE A 92 13.77 -8.90 8.36
CA ILE A 92 13.54 -7.60 9.01
C ILE A 92 14.82 -7.09 9.67
N ASP A 93 15.53 -7.95 10.40
CA ASP A 93 16.81 -7.59 11.02
C ASP A 93 17.86 -7.21 9.96
N ARG A 94 17.91 -7.92 8.83
CA ARG A 94 18.78 -7.57 7.69
C ARG A 94 18.42 -6.21 7.10
N LEU A 95 17.12 -5.95 6.88
CA LEU A 95 16.64 -4.68 6.33
C LEU A 95 17.01 -3.50 7.24
N HIS A 96 16.85 -3.64 8.55
CA HIS A 96 17.32 -2.64 9.49
C HIS A 96 18.85 -2.46 9.43
N SER A 97 19.61 -3.55 9.29
CA SER A 97 21.07 -3.50 9.23
C SER A 97 21.61 -2.78 8.00
N VAL A 98 20.87 -2.76 6.88
CA VAL A 98 21.27 -2.05 5.66
C VAL A 98 20.81 -0.60 5.60
N GLY A 99 19.94 -0.15 6.55
CA GLY A 99 19.62 1.27 6.70
C GLY A 99 18.14 1.65 6.77
N PHE A 100 17.21 0.70 6.63
CA PHE A 100 15.79 1.02 6.81
C PHE A 100 15.48 1.33 8.28
N THR A 101 14.93 2.50 8.52
CA THR A 101 14.50 2.94 9.87
C THR A 101 13.08 2.50 10.19
N GLU A 102 12.26 2.31 9.15
CA GLU A 102 10.88 1.87 9.27
C GLU A 102 10.59 0.76 8.26
N ILE A 103 10.01 -0.34 8.74
CA ILE A 103 9.53 -1.45 7.91
C ILE A 103 8.07 -1.66 8.26
N ILE A 104 7.20 -1.35 7.32
CA ILE A 104 5.75 -1.32 7.51
C ILE A 104 5.14 -2.55 6.87
N PRO A 105 4.56 -3.48 7.65
CA PRO A 105 3.81 -4.58 7.09
C PRO A 105 2.52 -4.07 6.44
N LYS A 106 2.15 -4.65 5.30
CA LYS A 106 0.88 -4.44 4.64
C LYS A 106 0.16 -5.75 4.47
N LEU A 107 -1.09 -5.79 4.92
CA LEU A 107 -2.07 -6.80 4.56
C LEU A 107 -3.22 -6.10 3.82
N ASN A 108 -3.55 -6.61 2.64
CA ASN A 108 -4.65 -6.01 1.88
C ASN A 108 -5.98 -6.67 2.28
N PHE A 109 -6.84 -5.90 2.96
CA PHE A 109 -8.17 -6.31 3.38
C PHE A 109 -9.29 -5.70 2.52
N GLY A 110 -8.94 -5.05 1.40
CA GLY A 110 -9.90 -4.63 0.39
C GLY A 110 -10.56 -5.83 -0.28
N ALA A 111 -11.90 -5.84 -0.38
CA ALA A 111 -12.65 -6.96 -0.95
C ALA A 111 -12.33 -7.25 -2.43
N GLY A 112 -11.62 -6.36 -3.10
CA GLY A 112 -11.07 -6.55 -4.44
C GLY A 112 -9.70 -7.26 -4.46
N HIS A 113 -8.97 -7.26 -3.33
CA HIS A 113 -7.55 -7.57 -3.26
C HIS A 113 -7.21 -8.65 -2.21
N ASP A 114 -8.19 -9.43 -1.79
CA ASP A 114 -8.11 -10.30 -0.62
C ASP A 114 -8.13 -11.81 -0.94
N ILE A 115 -7.89 -12.20 -2.20
CA ILE A 115 -7.82 -13.62 -2.61
C ILE A 115 -6.80 -14.43 -1.78
N TRP A 116 -5.76 -13.79 -1.28
CA TRP A 116 -4.78 -14.41 -0.40
C TRP A 116 -5.39 -14.98 0.90
N LEU A 117 -6.54 -14.45 1.32
CA LEU A 117 -7.33 -14.97 2.45
C LEU A 117 -8.06 -16.28 2.14
N LYS A 118 -7.99 -16.78 0.90
CA LYS A 118 -8.62 -18.04 0.47
C LYS A 118 -10.10 -18.08 0.81
N THR A 119 -10.55 -19.07 1.58
CA THR A 119 -11.97 -19.21 1.96
C THR A 119 -12.50 -18.04 2.80
N TYR A 120 -11.63 -17.26 3.43
CA TYR A 120 -12.06 -16.15 4.29
C TYR A 120 -12.38 -14.87 3.49
N ASP A 121 -11.94 -14.75 2.24
CA ASP A 121 -12.26 -13.62 1.36
C ASP A 121 -13.77 -13.48 1.09
N HIS A 122 -14.50 -14.59 1.18
CA HIS A 122 -15.96 -14.62 1.02
C HIS A 122 -16.73 -14.46 2.34
N MET A 123 -16.02 -14.28 3.47
CA MET A 123 -16.62 -14.20 4.81
C MET A 123 -16.64 -12.78 5.37
N LEU A 124 -16.53 -11.77 4.51
CA LEU A 124 -16.49 -10.35 4.88
C LEU A 124 -17.57 -10.00 5.92
N SER A 125 -17.21 -9.18 6.89
CA SER A 125 -18.08 -8.71 7.98
C SER A 125 -18.60 -9.79 8.94
N SER A 126 -18.30 -11.07 8.71
CA SER A 126 -18.68 -12.15 9.62
C SER A 126 -17.82 -12.19 10.88
N SER A 127 -18.29 -12.91 11.91
CA SER A 127 -17.49 -13.13 13.12
C SER A 127 -16.21 -13.94 12.84
N VAL A 128 -16.25 -14.84 11.86
CA VAL A 128 -15.09 -15.62 11.41
C VAL A 128 -14.06 -14.70 10.79
N TYR A 129 -14.46 -13.86 9.83
CA TYR A 129 -13.57 -12.88 9.20
C TYR A 129 -12.91 -11.97 10.24
N LYS A 130 -13.69 -11.46 11.18
CA LYS A 130 -13.18 -10.60 12.26
C LYS A 130 -12.17 -11.29 13.16
N GLN A 131 -12.39 -12.56 13.47
CA GLN A 131 -11.41 -13.33 14.27
C GLN A 131 -10.12 -13.53 13.47
N VAL A 132 -10.23 -14.00 12.22
CA VAL A 132 -9.07 -14.25 11.35
C VAL A 132 -8.24 -12.98 11.15
N THR A 133 -8.88 -11.87 10.82
CA THR A 133 -8.16 -10.59 10.62
C THR A 133 -7.50 -10.08 11.89
N ALA A 134 -8.12 -10.29 13.06
CA ALA A 134 -7.52 -9.92 14.34
C ALA A 134 -6.29 -10.78 14.65
N ASP A 135 -6.35 -12.09 14.42
CA ASP A 135 -5.23 -13.00 14.64
C ASP A 135 -4.05 -12.68 13.71
N LEU A 136 -4.32 -12.41 12.42
CA LEU A 136 -3.31 -12.05 11.44
C LEU A 136 -2.64 -10.70 11.76
N ILE A 137 -3.42 -9.68 12.09
CA ILE A 137 -2.90 -8.36 12.46
C ILE A 137 -1.99 -8.48 13.69
N LYS A 138 -2.44 -9.19 14.71
CA LYS A 138 -1.65 -9.41 15.92
C LYS A 138 -0.32 -10.09 15.60
N GLU A 139 -0.36 -11.22 14.89
CA GLU A 139 0.84 -11.98 14.55
C GLU A 139 1.82 -11.15 13.71
N VAL A 140 1.33 -10.42 12.71
CA VAL A 140 2.17 -9.57 11.85
C VAL A 140 2.77 -8.41 12.65
N CYS A 141 2.00 -7.75 13.52
CA CYS A 141 2.53 -6.70 14.39
C CYS A 141 3.63 -7.22 15.32
N GLU A 142 3.47 -8.44 15.85
CA GLU A 142 4.50 -9.09 16.69
C GLU A 142 5.78 -9.42 15.90
N VAL A 143 5.65 -10.02 14.70
CA VAL A 143 6.78 -10.42 13.83
C VAL A 143 7.57 -9.18 13.41
N PHE A 144 6.88 -8.11 13.01
CA PHE A 144 7.52 -6.89 12.52
C PHE A 144 7.92 -5.93 13.64
N LYS A 145 7.46 -6.14 14.88
CA LYS A 145 7.52 -5.14 15.96
C LYS A 145 6.99 -3.79 15.45
N ALA A 146 5.87 -3.86 14.74
CA ALA A 146 5.36 -2.82 13.90
C ALA A 146 4.95 -1.57 14.70
N LYS A 147 5.38 -0.38 14.25
CA LYS A 147 4.84 0.90 14.70
C LYS A 147 3.71 1.39 13.79
N HIS A 148 3.71 0.94 12.56
CA HIS A 148 2.71 1.22 11.55
C HIS A 148 2.29 -0.07 10.85
N MET A 149 1.06 -0.15 10.39
CA MET A 149 0.56 -1.26 9.58
C MET A 149 -0.40 -0.74 8.53
N HIS A 150 -0.18 -1.11 7.27
CA HIS A 150 -1.03 -0.72 6.15
C HIS A 150 -2.11 -1.78 5.91
N LEU A 151 -3.38 -1.37 5.94
CA LEU A 151 -4.54 -2.26 5.85
C LEU A 151 -5.07 -2.47 4.43
N GLY A 152 -4.55 -1.73 3.43
CA GLY A 152 -5.13 -1.69 2.11
C GLY A 152 -6.45 -0.93 2.11
N MET A 153 -7.57 -1.63 1.94
CA MET A 153 -8.95 -1.11 1.97
C MET A 153 -9.33 -0.24 0.75
N ASP A 154 -8.58 -0.37 -0.33
CA ASP A 154 -8.73 0.32 -1.60
C ASP A 154 -9.69 -0.39 -2.55
N GLU A 155 -10.19 0.37 -3.53
CA GLU A 155 -10.91 -0.10 -4.72
C GLU A 155 -12.14 -0.97 -4.43
N GLU A 156 -12.78 -0.75 -3.29
CA GLU A 156 -14.05 -1.40 -2.94
C GLU A 156 -15.24 -0.62 -3.47
N ASP A 157 -15.26 -0.33 -4.73
CA ASP A 157 -16.44 0.18 -5.37
C ASP A 157 -17.05 -0.82 -6.37
N TYR A 158 -18.33 -0.61 -6.66
CA TYR A 158 -19.10 -1.44 -7.57
C TYR A 158 -18.47 -1.52 -8.97
N ARG A 159 -17.85 -0.45 -9.44
CA ARG A 159 -17.28 -0.33 -10.78
C ARG A 159 -16.02 -1.17 -10.89
N PHE A 160 -15.14 -1.06 -9.93
CA PHE A 160 -13.90 -1.81 -9.87
C PHE A 160 -14.12 -3.31 -9.77
N GLN A 161 -15.10 -3.75 -8.99
CA GLN A 161 -15.42 -5.16 -8.85
C GLN A 161 -16.06 -5.76 -10.10
N ASN A 162 -16.82 -4.97 -10.86
CA ASN A 162 -17.31 -5.39 -12.17
C ASN A 162 -16.18 -5.57 -13.20
N GLU A 163 -15.16 -4.76 -13.15
CA GLU A 163 -14.00 -4.87 -14.04
C GLU A 163 -13.12 -6.05 -13.68
N ASN A 164 -12.91 -6.32 -12.40
CA ASN A 164 -12.14 -7.45 -11.91
C ASN A 164 -12.85 -8.81 -12.08
N ARG A 165 -14.11 -8.81 -12.50
CA ARG A 165 -14.82 -9.98 -13.05
C ARG A 165 -14.80 -11.23 -12.18
N ARG A 166 -14.82 -11.08 -10.89
CA ARG A 166 -15.19 -12.16 -9.98
C ARG A 166 -16.65 -12.53 -10.29
N GLY A 167 -16.94 -13.80 -10.46
CA GLY A 167 -18.31 -14.27 -10.73
C GLY A 167 -19.31 -13.93 -9.63
N LEU A 168 -18.84 -13.55 -8.46
CA LEU A 168 -19.61 -13.04 -7.34
C LEU A 168 -18.82 -11.90 -6.68
N ALA A 169 -19.26 -10.66 -6.89
CA ALA A 169 -18.71 -9.51 -6.18
C ALA A 169 -19.38 -9.36 -4.82
N ILE A 170 -18.62 -9.47 -3.75
CA ILE A 170 -19.06 -9.12 -2.40
C ILE A 170 -18.63 -7.69 -2.14
N VAL A 171 -19.57 -6.76 -2.12
CA VAL A 171 -19.33 -5.36 -1.83
C VAL A 171 -19.86 -5.02 -0.45
N ARG A 172 -19.03 -4.39 0.37
CA ARG A 172 -19.46 -3.84 1.65
C ARG A 172 -20.26 -2.55 1.42
N GLN A 173 -21.56 -2.61 1.50
CA GLN A 173 -22.42 -1.45 1.22
C GLN A 173 -22.59 -0.52 2.42
N GLY A 174 -22.69 0.77 2.16
CA GLY A 174 -23.00 1.80 3.13
C GLY A 174 -22.05 1.80 4.33
N ASN A 175 -22.59 1.56 5.52
CA ASN A 175 -21.78 1.49 6.74
C ASN A 175 -21.01 0.18 6.92
N GLY A 176 -21.14 -0.79 6.02
CA GLY A 176 -20.45 -2.08 6.11
C GLY A 176 -18.94 -1.93 6.06
N TRP A 177 -18.45 -1.17 5.09
CA TRP A 177 -17.04 -0.85 4.95
C TRP A 177 -16.46 -0.16 6.19
N TRP A 178 -17.16 0.85 6.73
CA TRP A 178 -16.74 1.56 7.94
C TRP A 178 -16.68 0.68 9.18
N ARG A 179 -17.64 -0.25 9.34
CA ARG A 179 -17.62 -1.18 10.48
C ARG A 179 -16.44 -2.13 10.45
N ASP A 180 -16.10 -2.62 9.28
CA ASP A 180 -14.95 -3.50 9.14
C ASP A 180 -13.64 -2.72 9.25
N LEU A 181 -13.55 -1.53 8.64
CA LEU A 181 -12.40 -0.65 8.82
C LEU A 181 -12.15 -0.33 10.31
N TYR A 182 -13.17 0.05 11.06
CA TYR A 182 -13.02 0.34 12.48
C TYR A 182 -12.56 -0.90 13.26
N HIS A 183 -13.04 -2.08 12.90
CA HIS A 183 -12.56 -3.32 13.50
C HIS A 183 -11.07 -3.55 13.22
N LEU A 184 -10.62 -3.33 11.97
CA LEU A 184 -9.22 -3.49 11.58
C LEU A 184 -8.32 -2.46 12.27
N ILE A 185 -8.73 -1.19 12.34
CA ILE A 185 -8.03 -0.12 13.07
C ILE A 185 -7.89 -0.51 14.54
N ASP A 186 -8.97 -0.93 15.17
CA ASP A 186 -8.99 -1.40 16.57
C ASP A 186 -7.98 -2.55 16.81
N CYS A 187 -7.86 -3.47 15.86
CA CYS A 187 -6.89 -4.57 15.95
C CYS A 187 -5.45 -4.05 15.89
N VAL A 188 -5.14 -3.11 14.99
CA VAL A 188 -3.81 -2.51 14.88
C VAL A 188 -3.46 -1.67 16.12
N GLU A 189 -4.40 -0.85 16.60
CA GLU A 189 -4.17 0.02 17.77
C GLU A 189 -3.98 -0.80 19.07
N LYS A 190 -4.60 -1.96 19.20
CA LYS A 190 -4.36 -2.89 20.32
C LYS A 190 -2.93 -3.42 20.37
N GLU A 191 -2.27 -3.51 19.23
CA GLU A 191 -0.85 -3.89 19.14
C GLU A 191 0.08 -2.67 19.28
N ASN A 192 -0.42 -1.50 19.69
CA ASN A 192 0.32 -0.24 19.80
C ASN A 192 0.94 0.23 18.48
N ALA A 193 0.37 -0.17 17.35
CA ALA A 193 0.73 0.30 16.02
C ALA A 193 -0.29 1.32 15.49
N ARG A 194 0.10 2.07 14.47
CA ARG A 194 -0.75 3.04 13.80
C ARG A 194 -1.22 2.49 12.45
N ALA A 195 -2.52 2.53 12.21
CA ALA A 195 -3.11 2.05 10.96
C ALA A 195 -2.88 3.04 9.81
N TRP A 196 -2.63 2.50 8.60
CA TRP A 196 -2.60 3.21 7.33
C TRP A 196 -3.64 2.60 6.39
N VAL A 197 -4.18 3.44 5.50
CA VAL A 197 -5.11 3.00 4.44
C VAL A 197 -4.81 3.71 3.13
N TRP A 198 -5.17 3.08 2.03
CA TRP A 198 -5.38 3.80 0.78
C TRP A 198 -6.63 4.66 0.92
N SER A 199 -6.56 5.88 0.43
CA SER A 199 -7.60 6.90 0.72
C SER A 199 -8.58 7.12 -0.43
N ASP A 200 -8.54 6.32 -1.48
CA ASP A 200 -9.43 6.43 -2.65
C ASP A 200 -10.94 6.48 -2.31
N PRO A 201 -11.47 5.89 -1.22
CA PRO A 201 -12.87 6.09 -0.87
C PRO A 201 -13.27 7.56 -0.66
N ILE A 202 -12.31 8.48 -0.39
CA ILE A 202 -12.59 9.92 -0.30
C ILE A 202 -13.01 10.51 -1.65
N TRP A 203 -12.58 9.94 -2.77
CA TRP A 203 -12.91 10.45 -4.10
C TRP A 203 -14.40 10.40 -4.42
N TYR A 204 -15.09 9.44 -3.83
CA TYR A 204 -16.51 9.15 -4.11
C TYR A 204 -17.47 9.78 -3.12
N ASP A 205 -17.05 9.96 -1.86
CA ASP A 205 -17.87 10.53 -0.79
C ASP A 205 -17.02 11.29 0.22
N PRO A 206 -16.45 12.44 -0.17
CA PRO A 206 -15.50 13.20 0.65
C PRO A 206 -16.12 13.67 1.97
N ASP A 207 -17.35 14.14 1.96
CA ASP A 207 -18.02 14.64 3.17
C ASP A 207 -18.20 13.55 4.23
N ASN A 208 -18.60 12.37 3.81
CA ASN A 208 -18.78 11.23 4.71
C ASN A 208 -17.44 10.67 5.16
N PHE A 209 -16.43 10.67 4.25
CA PHE A 209 -15.09 10.24 4.57
C PHE A 209 -14.48 11.08 5.69
N VAL A 210 -14.41 12.40 5.53
CA VAL A 210 -13.81 13.29 6.54
C VAL A 210 -14.58 13.31 7.86
N LYS A 211 -15.86 12.97 7.84
CA LYS A 211 -16.69 12.85 9.04
C LYS A 211 -16.43 11.57 9.83
N LYS A 212 -16.09 10.48 9.15
CA LYS A 212 -16.00 9.14 9.73
C LYS A 212 -14.57 8.63 9.92
N MET A 213 -13.62 9.04 9.08
CA MET A 213 -12.25 8.56 9.17
C MET A 213 -11.58 9.05 10.46
N PRO A 214 -11.03 8.16 11.29
CA PRO A 214 -10.30 8.55 12.48
C PRO A 214 -9.02 9.31 12.14
N LYS A 215 -8.66 10.33 12.92
CA LYS A 215 -7.43 11.11 12.73
C LYS A 215 -6.16 10.34 13.08
N SER A 216 -6.28 9.24 13.82
CA SER A 216 -5.17 8.33 14.10
C SER A 216 -4.66 7.60 12.85
N VAL A 217 -5.48 7.48 11.80
CA VAL A 217 -5.17 6.71 10.60
C VAL A 217 -4.37 7.56 9.60
N VAL A 218 -3.22 7.04 9.16
CA VAL A 218 -2.42 7.67 8.11
C VAL A 218 -3.08 7.43 6.75
N GLN A 219 -3.17 8.49 5.97
CA GLN A 219 -3.83 8.49 4.66
C GLN A 219 -2.80 8.37 3.55
N CYS A 220 -2.96 7.36 2.69
CA CYS A 220 -2.22 7.20 1.45
C CYS A 220 -3.14 7.48 0.26
N ASN A 221 -3.37 8.76 -0.06
CA ASN A 221 -3.97 9.11 -1.34
C ASN A 221 -2.94 8.88 -2.45
N TRP A 222 -3.39 8.44 -3.62
CA TRP A 222 -2.51 8.11 -4.72
C TRP A 222 -2.90 8.82 -6.02
N TYR A 223 -1.88 9.12 -6.82
CA TYR A 223 -2.04 9.78 -8.11
C TYR A 223 -0.93 9.33 -9.07
N TYR A 224 -1.31 8.72 -10.17
CA TYR A 224 -0.39 8.06 -11.11
C TYR A 224 -0.39 8.70 -12.51
N SER A 225 -1.12 9.80 -12.71
CA SER A 225 -1.09 10.54 -13.97
C SER A 225 0.15 11.45 -14.06
N PRO A 226 0.70 11.70 -15.25
CA PRO A 226 1.78 12.67 -15.44
C PRO A 226 1.28 14.14 -15.47
N GLU A 227 -0.04 14.37 -15.46
CA GLU A 227 -0.63 15.69 -15.65
C GLU A 227 -1.01 16.35 -14.32
N PHE A 228 -0.25 17.37 -13.91
CA PHE A 228 -0.46 18.09 -12.66
C PHE A 228 -1.02 19.51 -12.86
N GLU A 229 -0.78 20.14 -14.03
CA GLU A 229 -1.21 21.53 -14.27
C GLU A 229 -2.66 21.62 -14.75
N ASN A 230 -3.05 20.72 -15.66
CA ASN A 230 -4.39 20.68 -16.24
C ASN A 230 -5.01 19.29 -16.15
N PRO A 231 -5.22 18.79 -14.93
CA PRO A 231 -5.73 17.43 -14.74
C PRO A 231 -7.08 17.28 -15.43
N GLN A 232 -7.20 16.20 -16.21
CA GLN A 232 -8.36 15.95 -17.03
C GLN A 232 -9.38 15.12 -16.28
N ASN A 233 -10.65 15.45 -16.44
CA ASN A 233 -11.73 14.54 -16.13
C ASN A 233 -12.03 13.74 -17.41
N THR A 234 -11.54 12.51 -17.48
CA THR A 234 -11.69 11.64 -18.66
C THR A 234 -12.91 10.74 -18.58
N GLY A 235 -13.66 10.83 -17.49
CA GLY A 235 -14.89 10.06 -17.28
C GLY A 235 -15.26 9.91 -15.81
N PRO A 236 -16.37 9.24 -15.51
CA PRO A 236 -16.82 9.06 -14.13
C PRO A 236 -15.87 8.19 -13.26
N ASP A 237 -14.95 7.49 -13.89
CA ASP A 237 -14.03 6.56 -13.24
C ASP A 237 -12.58 7.05 -13.22
N HIS A 238 -12.28 8.21 -13.88
CA HIS A 238 -10.97 8.84 -13.90
C HIS A 238 -11.11 10.34 -13.85
N ASP A 239 -11.17 10.88 -12.65
CA ASP A 239 -11.17 12.32 -12.40
C ASP A 239 -9.86 12.73 -11.72
N ASP A 240 -8.84 12.92 -12.52
CA ASP A 240 -7.50 13.33 -12.08
C ASP A 240 -7.52 14.58 -11.21
N ARG A 241 -8.45 15.49 -11.46
CA ARG A 241 -8.62 16.70 -10.64
C ARG A 241 -9.07 16.34 -9.23
N THR A 242 -10.11 15.53 -9.09
CA THR A 242 -10.61 15.09 -7.79
C THR A 242 -9.51 14.36 -7.01
N TYR A 243 -8.72 13.53 -7.68
CA TYR A 243 -7.64 12.78 -7.04
C TYR A 243 -6.56 13.71 -6.46
N LEU A 244 -6.17 14.76 -7.22
CA LEU A 244 -5.23 15.78 -6.74
C LEU A 244 -5.81 16.64 -5.62
N GLU A 245 -7.05 17.15 -5.78
CA GLU A 245 -7.70 17.98 -4.77
C GLU A 245 -7.88 17.26 -3.43
N CYS A 246 -7.95 15.93 -3.43
CA CYS A 246 -8.05 15.15 -2.20
C CYS A 246 -6.82 15.22 -1.30
N PHE A 247 -5.63 15.48 -1.81
CA PHE A 247 -4.46 15.75 -0.96
C PHE A 247 -4.68 17.01 -0.10
N GLU A 248 -5.13 18.11 -0.72
CA GLU A 248 -5.42 19.35 -0.01
C GLU A 248 -6.62 19.21 0.93
N LEU A 249 -7.64 18.42 0.55
CA LEU A 249 -8.79 18.15 1.38
C LEU A 249 -8.40 17.39 2.66
N LEU A 250 -7.56 16.37 2.55
CA LEU A 250 -7.05 15.61 3.69
C LEU A 250 -6.23 16.52 4.62
N ASP A 251 -5.34 17.34 4.07
CA ASP A 251 -4.54 18.31 4.83
C ASP A 251 -5.42 19.32 5.58
N LYS A 252 -6.36 19.95 4.88
CA LYS A 252 -7.34 20.89 5.45
C LYS A 252 -8.11 20.31 6.63
N HIS A 253 -8.37 19.02 6.60
CA HIS A 253 -9.05 18.31 7.68
C HIS A 253 -8.11 17.72 8.73
N GLY A 254 -6.80 17.99 8.66
CA GLY A 254 -5.82 17.59 9.66
C GLY A 254 -5.55 16.08 9.69
N TYR A 255 -5.45 15.46 8.53
CA TYR A 255 -5.02 14.07 8.39
C TYR A 255 -3.54 13.99 8.04
N ASP A 256 -2.82 13.18 8.77
CA ASP A 256 -1.45 12.83 8.41
C ASP A 256 -1.44 12.00 7.12
N GLN A 257 -0.55 12.36 6.18
CA GLN A 257 -0.51 11.82 4.84
C GLN A 257 0.87 11.33 4.44
N VAL A 258 0.87 10.28 3.62
CA VAL A 258 1.99 9.84 2.82
C VAL A 258 1.50 9.71 1.37
N PRO A 259 1.57 10.80 0.57
CA PRO A 259 1.19 10.79 -0.83
C PRO A 259 1.91 9.69 -1.62
N CYS A 260 1.16 8.98 -2.47
CA CYS A 260 1.69 7.86 -3.25
C CYS A 260 1.72 8.17 -4.75
N GLY A 261 2.90 8.02 -5.33
CA GLY A 261 3.14 8.03 -6.77
C GLY A 261 3.45 6.63 -7.31
N SER A 262 3.63 6.55 -8.63
CA SER A 262 4.00 5.32 -9.32
C SER A 262 4.69 5.61 -10.64
N ASN A 263 5.59 4.74 -11.06
CA ASN A 263 6.16 4.74 -12.40
C ASN A 263 5.43 3.80 -13.38
N CYS A 264 4.22 3.36 -13.02
CA CYS A 264 3.36 2.52 -13.84
C CYS A 264 2.47 3.36 -14.76
N TYR A 265 1.80 2.70 -15.71
CA TYR A 265 0.76 3.29 -16.55
C TYR A 265 1.20 4.49 -17.39
N GLY A 266 2.48 4.55 -17.79
CA GLY A 266 3.03 5.63 -18.61
C GLY A 266 3.43 6.89 -17.84
N ALA A 267 3.38 6.86 -16.52
CA ALA A 267 3.72 7.97 -15.62
C ALA A 267 5.18 7.90 -15.15
N GLU A 268 6.12 7.81 -16.08
CA GLU A 268 7.53 7.51 -15.80
C GLU A 268 8.26 8.54 -14.90
N GLU A 269 7.71 9.75 -14.71
CA GLU A 269 8.29 10.79 -13.85
C GLU A 269 7.31 11.32 -12.79
N ASN A 270 6.22 10.62 -12.57
CA ASN A 270 5.13 11.05 -11.70
C ASN A 270 5.61 11.40 -10.28
N MET A 271 6.51 10.62 -9.70
CA MET A 271 6.89 10.75 -8.29
C MET A 271 7.54 12.10 -7.95
N VAL A 272 8.39 12.61 -8.85
CA VAL A 272 9.06 13.92 -8.64
C VAL A 272 8.04 15.05 -8.67
N ASP A 273 7.10 15.03 -9.62
CA ASP A 273 6.09 16.07 -9.75
C ASP A 273 5.03 15.98 -8.65
N LEU A 274 4.66 14.78 -8.21
CA LEU A 274 3.83 14.59 -7.02
C LEU A 274 4.49 15.18 -5.76
N THR A 275 5.80 14.94 -5.62
CA THR A 275 6.55 15.50 -4.48
C THR A 275 6.53 17.03 -4.50
N LYS A 276 6.75 17.65 -5.66
CA LYS A 276 6.65 19.11 -5.82
C LYS A 276 5.25 19.61 -5.50
N TYR A 277 4.23 19.01 -6.13
CA TYR A 277 2.83 19.39 -5.95
C TYR A 277 2.44 19.36 -4.46
N CYS A 278 2.72 18.28 -3.76
CA CYS A 278 2.36 18.14 -2.36
C CYS A 278 3.19 19.05 -1.45
N THR A 279 4.49 19.22 -1.71
CA THR A 279 5.36 20.11 -0.90
C THR A 279 4.92 21.58 -0.98
N GLU A 280 4.41 22.02 -2.13
CA GLU A 280 3.94 23.39 -2.32
C GLU A 280 2.57 23.67 -1.69
N ARG A 281 1.73 22.65 -1.51
CA ARG A 281 0.31 22.80 -1.16
C ARG A 281 -0.06 22.28 0.21
N LEU A 282 0.63 21.27 0.70
CA LEU A 282 0.30 20.66 2.00
C LEU A 282 1.07 21.32 3.13
N THR A 283 0.47 21.31 4.31
CA THR A 283 1.15 21.80 5.51
C THR A 283 2.21 20.78 5.94
N ASP A 284 3.31 21.31 6.38
CA ASP A 284 4.41 20.51 6.92
C ASP A 284 4.02 19.63 8.12
N GLU A 285 2.96 19.99 8.84
CA GLU A 285 2.53 19.29 10.04
C GLU A 285 1.98 17.89 9.72
N HIS A 286 1.29 17.78 8.57
CA HIS A 286 0.56 16.57 8.18
C HIS A 286 1.25 15.77 7.07
N LEU A 287 2.31 16.28 6.47
CA LEU A 287 3.08 15.57 5.47
C LEU A 287 4.16 14.72 6.14
N LEU A 288 3.94 13.41 6.26
CA LEU A 288 4.86 12.48 6.93
C LEU A 288 5.96 11.95 6.02
N GLY A 289 5.74 11.96 4.71
CA GLY A 289 6.66 11.40 3.73
C GLY A 289 6.03 11.22 2.37
N PHE A 290 6.69 10.43 1.53
CA PHE A 290 6.23 10.07 0.20
C PHE A 290 6.41 8.58 -0.04
N LEU A 291 5.52 7.99 -0.83
CA LEU A 291 5.51 6.59 -1.18
C LEU A 291 5.60 6.42 -2.69
N GLU A 292 6.52 5.60 -3.16
CA GLU A 292 6.57 5.11 -4.53
C GLU A 292 6.06 3.67 -4.59
N ALA A 293 5.07 3.39 -5.43
CA ALA A 293 4.48 2.07 -5.61
C ALA A 293 4.73 1.53 -7.03
N PRO A 294 5.84 0.83 -7.26
CA PRO A 294 6.15 0.24 -8.57
C PRO A 294 5.38 -1.07 -8.77
N TRP A 295 4.08 -0.99 -8.93
CA TRP A 295 3.19 -2.14 -9.04
C TRP A 295 3.75 -3.28 -9.90
N GLY A 296 3.97 -4.42 -9.30
CA GLY A 296 4.50 -5.60 -9.98
C GLY A 296 5.12 -6.62 -9.03
N PHE A 297 5.61 -7.71 -9.58
CA PHE A 297 6.28 -8.75 -8.81
C PHE A 297 7.79 -8.59 -8.75
N MET A 298 8.38 -9.02 -7.67
CA MET A 298 9.82 -9.11 -7.52
C MET A 298 10.40 -10.22 -8.40
N ARG A 299 10.39 -10.00 -9.72
CA ARG A 299 10.92 -10.90 -10.78
C ARG A 299 11.96 -10.19 -11.62
N LYS A 300 12.88 -10.97 -12.19
CA LYS A 300 13.94 -10.43 -13.08
C LYS A 300 13.40 -9.63 -14.27
N THR A 301 12.25 -10.00 -14.80
CA THR A 301 11.60 -9.29 -15.91
C THR A 301 11.12 -7.89 -15.54
N GLU A 302 10.91 -7.63 -14.27
CA GLU A 302 10.44 -6.36 -13.73
C GLU A 302 11.56 -5.50 -13.13
N LYS A 303 12.79 -6.03 -13.11
CA LYS A 303 13.93 -5.41 -12.43
C LYS A 303 14.12 -3.94 -12.82
N GLU A 304 14.12 -3.64 -14.10
CA GLU A 304 14.34 -2.28 -14.61
C GLU A 304 13.31 -1.29 -14.04
N ARG A 305 12.04 -1.69 -14.02
CA ARG A 305 10.96 -0.85 -13.47
C ARG A 305 11.16 -0.55 -11.98
N PHE A 306 11.51 -1.56 -11.18
CA PHE A 306 11.76 -1.37 -9.75
C PHE A 306 12.93 -0.43 -9.48
N PHE A 307 14.04 -0.60 -10.22
CA PHE A 307 15.21 0.24 -10.03
C PHE A 307 14.94 1.68 -10.48
N ARG A 308 14.21 1.88 -11.58
CA ARG A 308 13.78 3.22 -12.00
C ARG A 308 12.87 3.89 -10.96
N ALA A 309 11.93 3.16 -10.37
CA ALA A 309 11.09 3.68 -9.28
C ALA A 309 11.94 4.13 -8.08
N ALA A 310 12.95 3.36 -7.73
CA ALA A 310 13.88 3.73 -6.67
C ALA A 310 14.65 5.03 -7.00
N ASP A 311 15.13 5.17 -8.26
CA ASP A 311 15.81 6.38 -8.72
C ASP A 311 14.88 7.60 -8.66
N GLN A 312 13.64 7.49 -9.10
CA GLN A 312 12.65 8.57 -9.06
C GLN A 312 12.33 9.02 -7.63
N LEU A 313 12.19 8.08 -6.72
CA LEU A 313 11.99 8.42 -5.31
C LEU A 313 13.24 9.08 -4.71
N ALA A 314 14.42 8.66 -5.11
CA ALA A 314 15.67 9.30 -4.69
C ALA A 314 15.81 10.72 -5.26
N ASP A 315 15.42 10.93 -6.53
CA ASP A 315 15.39 12.25 -7.15
C ASP A 315 14.38 13.18 -6.45
N SER A 316 13.22 12.65 -6.09
CA SER A 316 12.21 13.35 -5.27
C SER A 316 12.78 13.78 -3.93
N LYS A 317 13.45 12.86 -3.23
CA LYS A 317 14.13 13.14 -1.96
C LYS A 317 15.19 14.24 -2.10
N ASN A 318 16.05 14.12 -3.12
CA ASN A 318 17.12 15.08 -3.37
C ASN A 318 16.55 16.48 -3.66
N TRP A 319 15.50 16.56 -4.47
CA TRP A 319 14.82 17.82 -4.76
C TRP A 319 14.21 18.43 -3.48
N PHE A 320 13.48 17.64 -2.69
CA PHE A 320 12.86 18.07 -1.44
C PHE A 320 13.91 18.60 -0.47
N GLU A 321 15.01 17.87 -0.24
CA GLU A 321 16.07 18.27 0.65
C GLU A 321 16.80 19.54 0.19
N ALA A 322 17.01 19.70 -1.12
CA ALA A 322 17.61 20.90 -1.67
C ALA A 322 16.72 22.14 -1.49
N THR A 323 15.41 21.97 -1.63
CA THR A 323 14.45 23.08 -1.58
C THR A 323 14.12 23.49 -0.14
N THR A 324 14.02 22.53 0.79
CA THR A 324 13.59 22.80 2.18
C THR A 324 14.73 23.17 3.13
N LYS A 325 16.01 22.92 2.76
CA LYS A 325 17.17 23.34 3.56
C LYS A 325 17.43 24.86 3.52
N HIS A 326 16.77 25.60 2.65
CA HIS A 326 16.98 27.05 2.46
C HIS A 326 15.85 27.91 3.03
N ASN A 327 14.84 27.30 3.62
CA ASN A 327 13.77 27.97 4.38
C ASN A 327 13.89 27.61 5.88
#